data_d7e2997fc8bdb21a1fc17dd37d8ebf61
#
_entry.id   d7e2997fc8bdb21a1fc17dd37d8ebf61
#
_cell.length_a   1.000
_cell.length_b   1.000
_cell.length_c   1.000
_cell.angle_alpha   90.00
_cell.angle_beta   90.00
_cell.angle_gamma   90.00
#
_symmetry.space_group_name_H-M   'P 1'
#
loop_
_entity.id
_entity.type
_entity.pdbx_description
1 polymer ?
#
loop_
_entity_poly.entity_id
_entity_poly.type
_entity_poly.pdbx_seq_one_letter_code
_entity_poly.pdbx_strand_id
1 'polypeptide(L)'
;CDAHLAESLFQTRSKNAELNNFTLSESIVRSSKIKEYLIMKYETIDRIRKFTEDRNWDQFHSPANLAKSIVIEAAELLECFQWSDEEYDLQHVKEELADVLVYSQNLLDKLELDADEIINMKMSQNEAKYPVDKAKGSAAKYDQL
;
A
#
# COMPACT_ATOMS: atom_id res chain seq x y z
N CYS A 1 51.11 -33.73 14.83
CA CYS A 1 50.39 -32.51 15.30
C CYS A 1 49.48 -31.88 14.25
N ASP A 2 49.60 -32.26 12.99
CA ASP A 2 48.93 -31.53 11.87
C ASP A 2 47.57 -32.07 11.44
N ALA A 3 47.21 -33.31 11.84
CA ALA A 3 45.92 -33.89 11.46
C ALA A 3 44.71 -33.26 12.17
N HIS A 4 44.89 -32.87 13.43
CA HIS A 4 43.80 -32.26 14.24
C HIS A 4 43.46 -30.82 13.81
N LEU A 5 44.44 -30.08 13.26
CA LEU A 5 44.20 -28.74 12.74
C LEU A 5 43.43 -28.77 11.39
N ALA A 6 43.74 -29.78 10.55
CA ALA A 6 43.06 -29.96 9.26
C ALA A 6 41.60 -30.35 9.42
N GLU A 7 41.26 -31.24 10.37
CA GLU A 7 39.89 -31.62 10.69
C GLU A 7 39.09 -30.47 11.27
N SER A 8 39.68 -29.65 12.16
CA SER A 8 39.03 -28.47 12.73
C SER A 8 38.71 -27.40 11.66
N LEU A 9 39.62 -27.18 10.71
CA LEU A 9 39.42 -26.25 9.60
C LEU A 9 38.35 -26.74 8.60
N PHE A 10 38.29 -28.06 8.39
CA PHE A 10 37.27 -28.66 7.50
C PHE A 10 35.87 -28.57 8.11
N GLN A 11 35.72 -28.87 9.43
CA GLN A 11 34.45 -28.73 10.15
C GLN A 11 33.96 -27.25 10.20
N THR A 12 34.90 -26.29 10.37
CA THR A 12 34.54 -24.88 10.39
C THR A 12 34.09 -24.36 9.00
N ARG A 13 34.74 -24.87 7.94
CA ARG A 13 34.30 -24.56 6.56
C ARG A 13 32.96 -25.16 6.22
N SER A 14 32.66 -26.38 6.64
CA SER A 14 31.37 -27.05 6.43
C SER A 14 30.23 -26.29 7.15
N LYS A 15 30.41 -25.92 8.42
CA LYS A 15 29.42 -25.13 9.17
C LYS A 15 29.17 -23.74 8.59
N ASN A 16 30.21 -23.08 8.10
CA ASN A 16 30.03 -21.77 7.44
C ASN A 16 29.36 -21.89 6.08
N ALA A 17 29.52 -22.99 5.35
CA ALA A 17 28.81 -23.25 4.10
C ALA A 17 27.33 -23.55 4.34
N GLU A 18 26.99 -24.32 5.40
CA GLU A 18 25.61 -24.58 5.77
C GLU A 18 24.89 -23.33 6.30
N LEU A 19 25.57 -22.50 7.12
CA LEU A 19 25.03 -21.21 7.60
C LEU A 19 24.80 -20.23 6.45
N ASN A 20 25.72 -20.14 5.48
CA ASN A 20 25.55 -19.28 4.31
C ASN A 20 24.45 -19.76 3.37
N ASN A 21 24.24 -21.08 3.22
CA ASN A 21 23.15 -21.61 2.41
C ASN A 21 21.77 -21.39 3.09
N PHE A 22 21.69 -21.46 4.43
CA PHE A 22 20.46 -21.19 5.17
C PHE A 22 20.06 -19.70 5.07
N THR A 23 20.99 -18.78 5.25
CA THR A 23 20.73 -17.33 5.12
C THR A 23 20.41 -16.90 3.69
N LEU A 24 21.03 -17.54 2.69
CA LEU A 24 20.72 -17.31 1.27
C LEU A 24 19.31 -17.80 0.91
N SER A 25 18.90 -18.98 1.38
CA SER A 25 17.54 -19.50 1.13
C SER A 25 16.45 -18.64 1.78
N GLU A 26 16.66 -18.15 3.02
CA GLU A 26 15.73 -17.23 3.68
C GLU A 26 15.66 -15.87 2.99
N SER A 27 16.78 -15.34 2.52
CA SER A 27 16.79 -14.09 1.78
C SER A 27 16.11 -14.21 0.41
N ILE A 28 16.28 -15.34 -0.28
CA ILE A 28 15.59 -15.64 -1.55
C ILE A 28 14.08 -15.80 -1.32
N VAL A 29 13.66 -16.52 -0.28
CA VAL A 29 12.24 -16.70 0.06
C VAL A 29 11.60 -15.38 0.48
N ARG A 30 12.28 -14.53 1.26
CA ARG A 30 11.81 -13.17 1.57
C ARG A 30 11.74 -12.31 0.32
N SER A 31 12.74 -12.36 -0.54
CA SER A 31 12.76 -11.60 -1.80
C SER A 31 11.64 -12.05 -2.76
N SER A 32 11.36 -13.37 -2.84
CA SER A 32 10.26 -13.89 -3.67
C SER A 32 8.89 -13.49 -3.13
N LYS A 33 8.66 -13.55 -1.81
CA LYS A 33 7.40 -13.08 -1.19
C LYS A 33 7.19 -11.58 -1.34
N ILE A 34 8.25 -10.78 -1.17
CA ILE A 34 8.18 -9.33 -1.40
C ILE A 34 7.89 -9.04 -2.88
N LYS A 35 8.53 -9.77 -3.78
CA LYS A 35 8.33 -9.62 -5.23
C LYS A 35 6.92 -10.03 -5.66
N GLU A 36 6.35 -11.11 -5.08
CA GLU A 36 4.98 -11.54 -5.32
C GLU A 36 3.96 -10.49 -4.82
N TYR A 37 4.15 -9.93 -3.62
CA TYR A 37 3.31 -8.87 -3.08
C TYR A 37 3.41 -7.58 -3.92
N LEU A 38 4.62 -7.18 -4.33
CA LEU A 38 4.84 -6.03 -5.19
C LEU A 38 4.27 -6.23 -6.60
N ILE A 39 4.39 -7.44 -7.17
CA ILE A 39 3.84 -7.78 -8.49
C ILE A 39 2.33 -7.62 -8.50
N MET A 40 1.60 -8.14 -7.51
CA MET A 40 0.14 -7.96 -7.43
C MET A 40 -0.25 -6.48 -7.36
N LYS A 41 0.46 -5.69 -6.54
CA LYS A 41 0.22 -4.24 -6.43
C LYS A 41 0.52 -3.52 -7.75
N TYR A 42 1.63 -3.83 -8.40
CA TYR A 42 2.01 -3.24 -9.69
C TYR A 42 1.05 -3.65 -10.81
N GLU A 43 0.66 -4.91 -10.89
CA GLU A 43 -0.29 -5.39 -11.90
C GLU A 43 -1.63 -4.64 -11.83
N THR A 44 -2.13 -4.33 -10.64
CA THR A 44 -3.37 -3.57 -10.47
C THR A 44 -3.20 -2.12 -10.95
N ILE A 45 -2.11 -1.46 -10.57
CA ILE A 45 -1.78 -0.10 -11.01
C ILE A 45 -1.60 -0.07 -12.54
N ASP A 46 -0.84 -1.00 -13.09
CA ASP A 46 -0.62 -1.10 -14.53
C ASP A 46 -1.93 -1.36 -15.30
N ARG A 47 -2.86 -2.11 -14.72
CA ARG A 47 -4.19 -2.32 -15.29
C ARG A 47 -5.00 -1.02 -15.34
N ILE A 48 -4.93 -0.18 -14.30
CA ILE A 48 -5.58 1.14 -14.26
C ILE A 48 -4.97 2.05 -15.34
N ARG A 49 -3.64 2.13 -15.41
CA ARG A 49 -2.90 2.91 -16.41
C ARG A 49 -3.28 2.49 -17.82
N LYS A 50 -3.20 1.19 -18.09
CA LYS A 50 -3.56 0.63 -19.40
C LYS A 50 -5.01 0.91 -19.77
N PHE A 51 -5.94 0.85 -18.83
CA PHE A 51 -7.35 1.17 -19.07
C PHE A 51 -7.52 2.61 -19.56
N THR A 52 -6.81 3.56 -18.95
CA THR A 52 -6.81 4.98 -19.32
C THR A 52 -6.13 5.22 -20.68
N GLU A 53 -4.97 4.57 -20.90
CA GLU A 53 -4.19 4.68 -22.14
C GLU A 53 -4.96 4.12 -23.34
N ASP A 54 -5.49 2.90 -23.25
CA ASP A 54 -6.22 2.23 -24.34
C ASP A 54 -7.42 3.07 -24.84
N ARG A 55 -7.95 3.97 -24.00
CA ARG A 55 -9.07 4.86 -24.32
C ARG A 55 -8.66 6.29 -24.64
N ASN A 56 -7.36 6.58 -24.58
CA ASN A 56 -6.82 7.93 -24.75
C ASN A 56 -7.51 8.97 -23.82
N TRP A 57 -7.80 8.53 -22.56
CA TRP A 57 -8.51 9.38 -21.59
C TRP A 57 -7.60 10.33 -20.82
N ASP A 58 -6.29 10.13 -20.87
CA ASP A 58 -5.32 11.04 -20.23
C ASP A 58 -5.51 12.50 -20.65
N GLN A 59 -5.95 12.76 -21.89
CA GLN A 59 -6.27 14.11 -22.36
C GLN A 59 -7.37 14.81 -21.56
N PHE A 60 -8.25 14.07 -20.87
CA PHE A 60 -9.32 14.59 -20.04
C PHE A 60 -8.97 14.58 -18.54
N HIS A 61 -7.91 13.90 -18.17
CA HIS A 61 -7.45 13.68 -16.80
C HIS A 61 -6.54 14.84 -16.33
N SER A 62 -7.06 16.08 -16.31
CA SER A 62 -6.38 17.13 -15.54
C SER A 62 -6.48 16.86 -14.05
N PRO A 63 -5.53 17.31 -13.21
CA PRO A 63 -5.61 17.15 -11.75
C PRO A 63 -6.94 17.66 -11.17
N ALA A 64 -7.45 18.78 -11.68
CA ALA A 64 -8.73 19.32 -11.25
C ALA A 64 -9.92 18.44 -11.62
N ASN A 65 -9.91 17.81 -12.81
CA ASN A 65 -10.98 16.92 -13.22
C ASN A 65 -10.94 15.62 -12.42
N LEU A 66 -9.76 15.04 -12.19
CA LEU A 66 -9.59 13.85 -11.36
C LEU A 66 -10.05 14.11 -9.91
N ALA A 67 -9.72 15.28 -9.34
CA ALA A 67 -10.20 15.65 -8.01
C ALA A 67 -11.74 15.78 -7.95
N LYS A 68 -12.39 16.28 -9.02
CA LYS A 68 -13.86 16.32 -9.12
C LYS A 68 -14.44 14.91 -9.20
N SER A 69 -13.86 14.02 -10.01
CA SER A 69 -14.29 12.63 -10.09
C SER A 69 -14.20 11.94 -8.73
N ILE A 70 -13.08 12.07 -8.00
CA ILE A 70 -12.94 11.52 -6.64
C ILE A 70 -14.09 11.99 -5.72
N VAL A 71 -14.50 13.26 -5.79
CA VAL A 71 -15.60 13.78 -4.97
C VAL A 71 -16.94 13.21 -5.40
N ILE A 72 -17.16 13.01 -6.70
CA ILE A 72 -18.40 12.42 -7.24
C ILE A 72 -18.52 10.98 -6.75
N GLU A 73 -17.52 10.14 -6.99
CA GLU A 73 -17.54 8.73 -6.54
C GLU A 73 -17.61 8.62 -5.00
N ALA A 74 -16.97 9.52 -4.26
CA ALA A 74 -17.12 9.58 -2.80
C ALA A 74 -18.56 9.95 -2.36
N ALA A 75 -19.28 10.74 -3.15
CA ALA A 75 -20.68 11.02 -2.88
C ALA A 75 -21.58 9.81 -3.22
N GLU A 76 -21.29 9.07 -4.29
CA GLU A 76 -21.98 7.81 -4.63
C GLU A 76 -21.72 6.73 -3.56
N LEU A 77 -20.49 6.64 -3.06
CA LEU A 77 -20.18 5.81 -1.90
C LEU A 77 -21.00 6.22 -0.66
N LEU A 78 -21.18 7.52 -0.41
CA LEU A 78 -22.01 8.02 0.69
C LEU A 78 -23.49 7.64 0.50
N GLU A 79 -24.01 7.66 -0.73
CA GLU A 79 -25.39 7.28 -1.04
C GLU A 79 -25.68 5.82 -0.66
N CYS A 80 -24.69 4.92 -0.70
CA CYS A 80 -24.84 3.53 -0.25
C CYS A 80 -25.32 3.42 1.21
N PHE A 81 -25.09 4.45 2.04
CA PHE A 81 -25.43 4.49 3.47
C PHE A 81 -26.53 5.51 3.79
N GLN A 82 -27.11 6.17 2.77
CA GLN A 82 -28.03 7.30 2.94
C GLN A 82 -29.23 6.98 3.81
N TRP A 83 -29.74 5.76 3.76
CA TRP A 83 -30.99 5.36 4.41
C TRP A 83 -30.78 4.48 5.65
N SER A 84 -29.59 3.87 5.79
CA SER A 84 -29.26 3.02 6.93
C SER A 84 -27.73 2.87 7.06
N ASP A 85 -27.23 2.99 8.27
CA ASP A 85 -25.82 2.72 8.59
C ASP A 85 -25.52 1.22 8.67
N GLU A 86 -26.56 0.38 8.86
CA GLU A 86 -26.40 -1.07 9.10
C GLU A 86 -26.88 -1.92 7.91
N GLU A 87 -27.86 -1.42 7.15
CA GLU A 87 -28.45 -2.14 6.00
C GLU A 87 -28.04 -1.47 4.69
N TYR A 88 -27.01 -1.99 4.04
CA TYR A 88 -26.47 -1.51 2.77
C TYR A 88 -26.09 -2.65 1.83
N ASP A 89 -26.05 -2.39 0.54
CA ASP A 89 -25.52 -3.33 -0.46
C ASP A 89 -23.99 -3.28 -0.47
N LEU A 90 -23.37 -4.30 0.11
CA LEU A 90 -21.91 -4.42 0.15
C LEU A 90 -21.28 -4.48 -1.25
N GLN A 91 -21.99 -5.00 -2.25
CA GLN A 91 -21.45 -5.05 -3.61
C GLN A 91 -21.39 -3.64 -4.21
N HIS A 92 -22.42 -2.84 -4.04
CA HIS A 92 -22.43 -1.44 -4.46
C HIS A 92 -21.35 -0.63 -3.72
N VAL A 93 -21.23 -0.77 -2.40
CA VAL A 93 -20.12 -0.13 -1.62
C VAL A 93 -18.73 -0.48 -2.18
N LYS A 94 -18.51 -1.72 -2.62
CA LYS A 94 -17.22 -2.12 -3.22
C LYS A 94 -16.98 -1.44 -4.57
N GLU A 95 -18.01 -1.28 -5.37
CA GLU A 95 -17.94 -0.64 -6.69
C GLU A 95 -17.57 0.83 -6.53
N GLU A 96 -18.31 1.57 -5.73
CA GLU A 96 -18.05 3.00 -5.52
C GLU A 96 -16.72 3.28 -4.82
N LEU A 97 -16.35 2.45 -3.83
CA LEU A 97 -15.03 2.55 -3.20
C LEU A 97 -13.89 2.25 -4.19
N ALA A 98 -14.10 1.30 -5.12
CA ALA A 98 -13.10 1.01 -6.15
C ALA A 98 -12.93 2.19 -7.10
N ASP A 99 -14.01 2.90 -7.49
CA ASP A 99 -13.93 4.06 -8.36
C ASP A 99 -13.20 5.25 -7.69
N VAL A 100 -13.44 5.50 -6.41
CA VAL A 100 -12.64 6.45 -5.61
C VAL A 100 -11.15 6.11 -5.66
N LEU A 101 -10.78 4.81 -5.51
CA LEU A 101 -9.39 4.37 -5.54
C LEU A 101 -8.78 4.47 -6.94
N VAL A 102 -9.52 4.16 -7.99
CA VAL A 102 -9.08 4.25 -9.40
C VAL A 102 -8.77 5.71 -9.75
N TYR A 103 -9.68 6.65 -9.47
CA TYR A 103 -9.43 8.07 -9.75
C TYR A 103 -8.32 8.65 -8.86
N SER A 104 -8.18 8.17 -7.61
CA SER A 104 -7.06 8.55 -6.74
C SER A 104 -5.73 8.08 -7.31
N GLN A 105 -5.64 6.85 -7.85
CA GLN A 105 -4.42 6.36 -8.50
C GLN A 105 -4.08 7.17 -9.76
N ASN A 106 -5.07 7.49 -10.60
CA ASN A 106 -4.85 8.34 -11.76
C ASN A 106 -4.34 9.74 -11.36
N LEU A 107 -4.82 10.30 -10.24
CA LEU A 107 -4.35 11.59 -9.72
C LEU A 107 -2.92 11.50 -9.20
N LEU A 108 -2.55 10.43 -8.50
CA LEU A 108 -1.17 10.17 -8.07
C LEU A 108 -0.23 10.12 -9.27
N ASP A 109 -0.59 9.35 -10.31
CA ASP A 109 0.20 9.24 -11.54
C ASP A 109 0.33 10.59 -12.25
N LYS A 110 -0.76 11.38 -12.32
CA LYS A 110 -0.77 12.69 -12.98
C LYS A 110 0.09 13.74 -12.28
N LEU A 111 0.24 13.62 -10.96
CA LEU A 111 1.04 14.53 -10.13
C LEU A 111 2.43 13.94 -9.79
N GLU A 112 2.77 12.77 -10.33
CA GLU A 112 4.03 12.06 -10.05
C GLU A 112 4.27 11.85 -8.55
N LEU A 113 3.21 11.50 -7.80
CA LEU A 113 3.26 11.29 -6.35
C LEU A 113 3.32 9.80 -6.01
N ASP A 114 4.12 9.47 -4.99
CA ASP A 114 4.13 8.15 -4.36
C ASP A 114 3.11 8.09 -3.22
N ALA A 115 2.20 7.11 -3.28
CA ALA A 115 1.14 6.96 -2.29
C ALA A 115 1.69 6.65 -0.88
N ASP A 116 2.71 5.80 -0.78
CA ASP A 116 3.29 5.41 0.50
C ASP A 116 4.00 6.62 1.14
N GLU A 117 4.69 7.45 0.34
CA GLU A 117 5.35 8.66 0.82
C GLU A 117 4.34 9.66 1.40
N ILE A 118 3.30 10.02 0.64
CA ILE A 118 2.34 11.04 1.09
C ILE A 118 1.48 10.55 2.25
N ILE A 119 1.12 9.25 2.30
CA ILE A 119 0.38 8.66 3.42
C ILE A 119 1.25 8.66 4.69
N ASN A 120 2.49 8.21 4.62
CA ASN A 120 3.39 8.18 5.78
C ASN A 120 3.69 9.58 6.31
N MET A 121 3.91 10.54 5.42
CA MET A 121 4.04 11.96 5.80
C MET A 121 2.79 12.44 6.57
N LYS A 122 1.60 12.12 6.07
CA LYS A 122 0.34 12.53 6.70
C LYS A 122 0.09 11.81 8.02
N MET A 123 0.43 10.51 8.10
CA MET A 123 0.31 9.74 9.34
C MET A 123 1.20 10.32 10.45
N SER A 124 2.45 10.67 10.15
CA SER A 124 3.33 11.33 11.13
C SER A 124 2.75 12.65 11.67
N GLN A 125 2.10 13.43 10.80
CA GLN A 125 1.40 14.65 11.22
C GLN A 125 0.19 14.36 12.13
N ASN A 126 -0.56 13.29 11.82
CA ASN A 126 -1.73 12.89 12.60
C ASN A 126 -1.32 12.33 13.95
N GLU A 127 -0.28 11.51 14.03
CA GLU A 127 0.29 11.00 15.30
C GLU A 127 0.73 12.13 16.24
N ALA A 128 1.33 13.17 15.68
CA ALA A 128 1.69 14.35 16.46
C ALA A 128 0.47 15.15 16.97
N LYS A 129 -0.64 15.19 16.20
CA LYS A 129 -1.87 15.88 16.59
C LYS A 129 -2.72 15.09 17.58
N TYR A 130 -2.69 13.76 17.50
CA TYR A 130 -3.50 12.83 18.27
C TYR A 130 -2.63 11.85 19.06
N PRO A 131 -1.86 12.32 20.08
CA PRO A 131 -1.04 11.44 20.90
C PRO A 131 -1.92 10.39 21.61
N VAL A 132 -1.43 9.15 21.66
CA VAL A 132 -2.23 7.98 22.11
C VAL A 132 -2.79 8.14 23.51
N ASP A 133 -2.02 8.72 24.41
CA ASP A 133 -2.41 8.97 25.82
C ASP A 133 -3.61 9.90 25.96
N LYS A 134 -3.82 10.80 25.01
CA LYS A 134 -4.93 11.76 25.01
C LYS A 134 -6.08 11.33 24.09
N ALA A 135 -5.78 10.77 22.93
CA ALA A 135 -6.76 10.48 21.89
C ALA A 135 -7.45 9.14 22.05
N LYS A 136 -6.89 8.20 22.86
CA LYS A 136 -7.44 6.84 23.00
C LYS A 136 -8.87 6.85 23.54
N GLY A 137 -9.80 6.33 22.71
CA GLY A 137 -11.24 6.24 23.10
C GLY A 137 -12.00 7.56 22.99
N SER A 138 -11.38 8.61 22.42
CA SER A 138 -12.01 9.91 22.17
C SER A 138 -12.18 10.16 20.68
N ALA A 139 -13.34 10.69 20.28
CA ALA A 139 -13.60 11.22 18.93
C ALA A 139 -13.44 12.76 18.87
N ALA A 140 -12.92 13.37 19.92
CA ALA A 140 -12.73 14.81 19.99
C ALA A 140 -11.65 15.26 18.99
N LYS A 141 -11.82 16.47 18.45
CA LYS A 141 -10.82 17.08 17.59
C LYS A 141 -9.56 17.41 18.39
N TYR A 142 -8.38 17.41 17.76
CA TYR A 142 -7.07 17.59 18.42
C TYR A 142 -6.95 18.87 19.27
N ASP A 143 -7.70 19.92 18.94
CA ASP A 143 -7.74 21.20 19.68
C ASP A 143 -8.67 21.15 20.91
N GLN A 144 -9.33 20.02 21.15
CA GLN A 144 -10.23 19.73 22.27
C GLN A 144 -9.76 18.54 23.14
N LEU A 145 -8.57 17.99 22.89
CA LEU A 145 -7.97 16.85 23.60
C LEU A 145 -7.21 17.27 24.84
#